data_7d6635b175c393cb6a3d8c22b92bbdb8
#
_entry.id   7d6635b175c393cb6a3d8c22b92bbdb8
#
_cell.length_a   1.000
_cell.length_b   1.000
_cell.length_c   1.000
_cell.angle_alpha   90.00
_cell.angle_beta   90.00
_cell.angle_gamma   90.00
#
_symmetry.space_group_name_H-M   'P 1'
#
loop_
_entity.id
_entity.type
_entity.pdbx_description
1 polymer ?
#
loop_
_entity_poly.entity_id
_entity_poly.type
_entity_poly.pdbx_seq_one_letter_code
_entity_poly.pdbx_strand_id
1 'polypeptide(L)'
;TAFNQDFNTDFKESASKTIPYFEYHDELKLFGKFNLLNAGLASAIARELKVPKDVIKSSLSDFEAVEGRLDVYKINNASIYVGKTDNSDALASVLSEKDFYALFIGTPRHNEEHRLDILDVAVKYNPEVIVLFPGLEDTVDMAIYRLNLLGYSGNIITVNSLDEIIELVAEYSHEDAILIGGNGQETIIEIQERIRLISEKLS
;
A
#
# COMPACT_ATOMS: atom_id res chain seq x y z
N THR A 1 25.54 9.13 -1.28
CA THR A 1 24.57 8.17 -0.76
C THR A 1 23.74 8.85 0.32
N ALA A 2 22.41 8.73 0.25
CA ALA A 2 21.49 9.21 1.27
C ALA A 2 21.02 8.03 2.15
N PHE A 3 20.83 8.26 3.43
CA PHE A 3 20.35 7.24 4.38
C PHE A 3 19.57 7.89 5.52
N ASN A 4 18.63 7.15 6.11
CA ASN A 4 17.99 7.55 7.35
C ASN A 4 18.99 7.42 8.51
N GLN A 5 18.94 8.30 9.50
CA GLN A 5 19.83 8.26 10.66
C GLN A 5 19.70 6.99 11.50
N ASP A 6 18.52 6.35 11.46
CA ASP A 6 18.26 5.11 12.18
C ASP A 6 18.92 3.88 11.54
N PHE A 7 19.40 4.00 10.29
CA PHE A 7 20.15 2.96 9.61
C PHE A 7 21.64 3.08 9.90
N ASN A 8 22.14 2.19 10.73
CA ASN A 8 23.58 1.99 10.92
C ASN A 8 24.07 1.05 9.83
N THR A 9 24.65 1.61 8.76
CA THR A 9 25.01 0.82 7.58
C THR A 9 26.47 0.89 7.26
N ASP A 10 27.05 -0.24 6.89
CA ASP A 10 28.43 -0.38 6.41
C ASP A 10 28.69 0.41 5.11
N PHE A 11 27.61 0.83 4.42
CA PHE A 11 27.69 1.71 3.23
C PHE A 11 28.30 3.09 3.53
N LYS A 12 28.26 3.52 4.78
CA LYS A 12 28.81 4.82 5.19
C LYS A 12 30.31 4.92 4.98
N GLU A 13 31.03 3.82 5.17
CA GLU A 13 32.48 3.76 5.05
C GLU A 13 32.94 3.75 3.58
N SER A 14 32.14 3.22 2.67
CA SER A 14 32.46 3.14 1.24
C SER A 14 31.98 4.36 0.41
N ALA A 15 31.15 5.23 0.99
CA ALA A 15 30.62 6.38 0.30
C ALA A 15 31.55 7.58 0.37
N SER A 16 31.77 8.25 -0.76
CA SER A 16 32.53 9.52 -0.81
C SER A 16 31.83 10.68 -0.07
N LYS A 17 30.49 10.59 0.04
CA LYS A 17 29.66 11.53 0.76
C LYS A 17 28.40 10.84 1.24
N THR A 18 27.99 11.11 2.49
CA THR A 18 26.72 10.66 3.07
C THR A 18 25.87 11.86 3.42
N ILE A 19 24.58 11.79 3.06
CA ILE A 19 23.61 12.86 3.30
C ILE A 19 22.51 12.26 4.17
N PRO A 20 22.37 12.71 5.43
CA PRO A 20 21.25 12.29 6.28
C PRO A 20 19.96 12.91 5.78
N TYR A 21 18.86 12.21 5.94
CA TYR A 21 17.53 12.73 5.68
C TYR A 21 16.59 12.41 6.83
N PHE A 22 15.53 13.20 6.94
CA PHE A 22 14.52 13.11 8.00
C PHE A 22 13.16 13.10 7.37
N GLU A 23 12.14 12.81 8.15
CA GLU A 23 10.76 12.98 7.73
C GLU A 23 10.51 14.39 7.19
N TYR A 24 9.72 14.47 6.13
CA TYR A 24 9.26 15.72 5.58
C TYR A 24 8.13 16.26 6.48
N HIS A 25 8.17 17.55 6.80
CA HIS A 25 7.24 18.13 7.79
C HIS A 25 6.18 19.04 7.17
N ASP A 26 6.29 19.36 5.88
CA ASP A 26 5.25 20.09 5.17
C ASP A 26 4.18 19.11 4.65
N GLU A 27 3.05 19.64 4.22
CA GLU A 27 1.90 18.90 3.75
C GLU A 27 2.18 18.11 2.45
N LEU A 28 1.72 16.87 2.40
CA LEU A 28 1.75 16.00 1.22
C LEU A 28 0.33 15.53 0.91
N LYS A 29 0.02 15.32 -0.38
CA LYS A 29 -1.21 14.67 -0.81
C LYS A 29 -1.19 13.16 -0.60
N LEU A 30 0.00 12.56 -0.44
CA LEU A 30 0.19 11.13 -0.31
C LEU A 30 -0.12 10.63 1.11
N PHE A 31 -0.80 9.50 1.20
CA PHE A 31 -1.09 8.83 2.47
C PHE A 31 0.15 8.16 3.07
N GLY A 32 0.26 8.20 4.40
CA GLY A 32 1.15 7.40 5.22
C GLY A 32 2.50 8.02 5.55
N LYS A 33 3.01 7.74 6.75
CA LYS A 33 4.30 8.25 7.25
C LYS A 33 5.48 7.80 6.41
N PHE A 34 5.40 6.63 5.79
CA PHE A 34 6.44 6.17 4.87
C PHE A 34 6.65 7.14 3.70
N ASN A 35 5.61 7.85 3.25
CA ASN A 35 5.74 8.89 2.24
C ASN A 35 6.38 10.17 2.78
N LEU A 36 6.28 10.48 4.06
CA LEU A 36 7.04 11.57 4.67
C LEU A 36 8.55 11.27 4.64
N LEU A 37 8.96 10.02 4.86
CA LEU A 37 10.35 9.59 4.72
C LEU A 37 10.82 9.65 3.27
N ASN A 38 10.00 9.20 2.31
CA ASN A 38 10.30 9.28 0.88
C ASN A 38 10.47 10.74 0.43
N ALA A 39 9.59 11.63 0.84
CA ALA A 39 9.67 13.06 0.55
C ALA A 39 10.89 13.71 1.22
N GLY A 40 11.21 13.29 2.44
CA GLY A 40 12.42 13.72 3.15
C GLY A 40 13.69 13.36 2.39
N LEU A 41 13.78 12.12 1.90
CA LEU A 41 14.88 11.65 1.05
C LEU A 41 14.96 12.46 -0.25
N ALA A 42 13.84 12.62 -0.96
CA ALA A 42 13.78 13.40 -2.18
C ALA A 42 14.21 14.86 -1.95
N SER A 43 13.73 15.48 -0.86
CA SER A 43 14.13 16.84 -0.46
C SER A 43 15.63 16.95 -0.16
N ALA A 44 16.22 15.96 0.53
CA ALA A 44 17.64 15.94 0.85
C ALA A 44 18.50 15.86 -0.43
N ILE A 45 18.12 15.01 -1.38
CA ILE A 45 18.80 14.88 -2.68
C ILE A 45 18.66 16.18 -3.49
N ALA A 46 17.46 16.74 -3.58
CA ALA A 46 17.22 17.98 -4.32
C ALA A 46 18.01 19.16 -3.77
N ARG A 47 18.13 19.29 -2.44
CA ARG A 47 18.97 20.30 -1.79
C ARG A 47 20.44 20.14 -2.15
N GLU A 48 20.94 18.90 -2.19
CA GLU A 48 22.31 18.63 -2.59
C GLU A 48 22.57 19.03 -4.05
N LEU A 49 21.58 18.89 -4.90
CA LEU A 49 21.59 19.34 -6.29
C LEU A 49 21.32 20.84 -6.43
N LYS A 50 21.23 21.59 -5.31
CA LYS A 50 21.01 23.03 -5.23
C LYS A 50 19.67 23.50 -5.84
N VAL A 51 18.65 22.65 -5.81
CA VAL A 51 17.28 23.04 -6.16
C VAL A 51 16.76 24.02 -5.11
N PRO A 52 16.16 25.17 -5.49
CA PRO A 52 15.59 26.13 -4.55
C PRO A 52 14.55 25.50 -3.63
N LYS A 53 14.52 25.95 -2.36
CA LYS A 53 13.65 25.36 -1.31
C LYS A 53 12.16 25.49 -1.64
N ASP A 54 11.76 26.61 -2.21
CA ASP A 54 10.38 26.89 -2.64
C ASP A 54 9.93 25.94 -3.76
N VAL A 55 10.82 25.65 -4.71
CA VAL A 55 10.58 24.67 -5.79
C VAL A 55 10.42 23.26 -5.21
N ILE A 56 11.30 22.85 -4.27
CA ILE A 56 11.17 21.55 -3.60
C ILE A 56 9.81 21.44 -2.89
N LYS A 57 9.45 22.49 -2.14
CA LYS A 57 8.19 22.51 -1.38
C LYS A 57 6.97 22.43 -2.31
N SER A 58 6.89 23.26 -3.34
CA SER A 58 5.75 23.23 -4.26
C SER A 58 5.66 21.89 -5.00
N SER A 59 6.79 21.36 -5.48
CA SER A 59 6.80 20.07 -6.19
C SER A 59 6.35 18.89 -5.30
N LEU A 60 6.73 18.88 -4.04
CA LEU A 60 6.32 17.80 -3.11
C LEU A 60 4.86 17.95 -2.68
N SER A 61 4.37 19.17 -2.44
CA SER A 61 2.97 19.39 -2.06
C SER A 61 1.98 19.11 -3.20
N ASP A 62 2.43 19.26 -4.45
CA ASP A 62 1.61 18.97 -5.64
C ASP A 62 1.74 17.55 -6.16
N PHE A 63 2.68 16.77 -5.61
CA PHE A 63 2.95 15.42 -6.06
C PHE A 63 1.77 14.49 -5.74
N GLU A 64 1.29 13.78 -6.76
CA GLU A 64 0.21 12.81 -6.68
C GLU A 64 0.75 11.38 -6.72
N ALA A 65 -0.04 10.41 -6.26
CA ALA A 65 0.34 9.02 -6.29
C ALA A 65 0.60 8.54 -7.73
N VAL A 66 1.69 7.82 -7.91
CA VAL A 66 1.99 7.16 -9.18
C VAL A 66 1.06 5.96 -9.33
N GLU A 67 0.56 5.75 -10.55
CA GLU A 67 -0.32 4.63 -10.91
C GLU A 67 0.19 3.28 -10.34
N GLY A 68 -0.72 2.51 -9.75
CA GLY A 68 -0.40 1.26 -9.05
C GLY A 68 0.25 1.43 -7.67
N ARG A 69 0.56 2.66 -7.23
CA ARG A 69 0.97 2.96 -5.86
C ARG A 69 -0.25 3.31 -5.01
N LEU A 70 -0.07 3.24 -3.69
CA LEU A 70 -1.16 3.48 -2.76
C LEU A 70 -1.75 4.87 -2.92
N ASP A 71 -3.02 4.90 -3.25
CA ASP A 71 -3.86 6.09 -3.35
C ASP A 71 -5.17 5.88 -2.60
N VAL A 72 -5.89 6.96 -2.29
CA VAL A 72 -7.07 6.92 -1.43
C VAL A 72 -8.26 7.56 -2.14
N TYR A 73 -9.33 6.81 -2.24
CA TYR A 73 -10.59 7.22 -2.86
C TYR A 73 -11.71 7.25 -1.83
N LYS A 74 -12.74 8.05 -2.09
CA LYS A 74 -13.96 8.09 -1.27
C LYS A 74 -15.12 7.45 -2.02
N ILE A 75 -15.76 6.46 -1.40
CA ILE A 75 -17.01 5.87 -1.88
C ILE A 75 -17.96 5.81 -0.69
N ASN A 76 -19.07 6.54 -0.77
CA ASN A 76 -19.99 6.73 0.36
C ASN A 76 -19.24 7.19 1.63
N ASN A 77 -19.31 6.41 2.71
CA ASN A 77 -18.61 6.72 3.97
C ASN A 77 -17.18 6.17 4.02
N ALA A 78 -16.84 5.19 3.17
CA ALA A 78 -15.56 4.51 3.21
C ALA A 78 -14.43 5.29 2.56
N SER A 79 -13.24 5.13 3.12
CA SER A 79 -11.97 5.43 2.45
C SER A 79 -11.44 4.15 1.83
N ILE A 80 -11.30 4.12 0.52
CA ILE A 80 -10.81 2.97 -0.23
C ILE A 80 -9.36 3.21 -0.60
N TYR A 81 -8.47 2.44 0.01
CA TYR A 81 -7.03 2.49 -0.22
C TYR A 81 -6.66 1.45 -1.26
N VAL A 82 -6.11 1.85 -2.40
CA VAL A 82 -5.76 0.92 -3.48
C VAL A 82 -4.31 1.11 -3.87
N GLY A 83 -3.54 0.03 -3.85
CA GLY A 83 -2.16 0.08 -4.30
C GLY A 83 -1.34 -1.15 -3.94
N LYS A 84 -0.18 -1.26 -4.55
CA LYS A 84 0.71 -2.39 -4.37
C LYS A 84 1.23 -2.50 -2.93
N THR A 85 0.90 -3.62 -2.26
CA THR A 85 1.37 -4.01 -0.93
C THR A 85 1.82 -5.47 -0.95
N ASP A 86 2.72 -5.82 -1.88
CA ASP A 86 3.09 -7.18 -2.25
C ASP A 86 4.18 -7.84 -1.38
N ASN A 87 4.52 -7.21 -0.27
CA ASN A 87 5.44 -7.76 0.72
C ASN A 87 5.01 -7.34 2.14
N SER A 88 5.50 -8.07 3.13
CA SER A 88 5.14 -7.90 4.54
C SER A 88 5.43 -6.50 5.08
N ASP A 89 6.56 -5.89 4.72
CA ASP A 89 6.94 -4.56 5.19
C ASP A 89 6.02 -3.46 4.62
N ALA A 90 5.69 -3.55 3.32
CA ALA A 90 4.77 -2.61 2.68
C ALA A 90 3.37 -2.71 3.28
N LEU A 91 2.83 -3.93 3.46
CA LEU A 91 1.53 -4.12 4.07
C LEU A 91 1.51 -3.64 5.53
N ALA A 92 2.53 -4.02 6.32
CA ALA A 92 2.63 -3.59 7.72
C ALA A 92 2.70 -2.06 7.86
N SER A 93 3.42 -1.39 6.97
CA SER A 93 3.52 0.08 6.95
C SER A 93 2.15 0.74 6.76
N VAL A 94 1.31 0.20 5.86
CA VAL A 94 -0.05 0.72 5.66
C VAL A 94 -0.96 0.40 6.84
N LEU A 95 -0.96 -0.84 7.32
CA LEU A 95 -1.82 -1.28 8.42
C LEU A 95 -1.47 -0.64 9.76
N SER A 96 -0.23 -0.16 9.94
CA SER A 96 0.17 0.58 11.14
C SER A 96 -0.41 2.00 11.23
N GLU A 97 -0.92 2.55 10.13
CA GLU A 97 -1.43 3.92 10.08
C GLU A 97 -2.93 4.01 10.38
N LYS A 98 -3.68 2.93 10.15
CA LYS A 98 -5.13 2.90 10.29
C LYS A 98 -5.65 1.46 10.40
N ASP A 99 -6.75 1.29 11.13
CA ASP A 99 -7.52 0.06 11.13
C ASP A 99 -8.36 -0.06 9.84
N PHE A 100 -8.40 -1.26 9.28
CA PHE A 100 -9.15 -1.59 8.09
C PHE A 100 -10.20 -2.66 8.39
N TYR A 101 -11.44 -2.43 7.98
CA TYR A 101 -12.52 -3.40 8.08
C TYR A 101 -12.25 -4.61 7.17
N ALA A 102 -11.87 -4.37 5.92
CA ALA A 102 -11.60 -5.41 4.94
C ALA A 102 -10.25 -5.22 4.24
N LEU A 103 -9.53 -6.32 4.05
CA LEU A 103 -8.33 -6.41 3.25
C LEU A 103 -8.57 -7.27 2.02
N PHE A 104 -8.42 -6.70 0.83
CA PHE A 104 -8.46 -7.40 -0.45
C PHE A 104 -7.03 -7.69 -0.88
N ILE A 105 -6.66 -8.96 -0.98
CA ILE A 105 -5.27 -9.39 -1.16
C ILE A 105 -5.14 -10.23 -2.42
N GLY A 106 -4.40 -9.70 -3.40
CA GLY A 106 -3.99 -10.45 -4.59
C GLY A 106 -2.91 -11.47 -4.27
N THR A 107 -3.08 -12.70 -4.77
CA THR A 107 -2.21 -13.83 -4.46
C THR A 107 -0.96 -13.87 -5.36
N PRO A 108 0.19 -14.43 -4.89
CA PRO A 108 1.45 -14.51 -5.65
C PRO A 108 1.44 -15.68 -6.66
N ARG A 109 2.57 -15.91 -7.32
CA ARG A 109 2.79 -17.11 -8.14
C ARG A 109 3.03 -18.34 -7.26
N HIS A 110 2.80 -19.52 -7.84
CA HIS A 110 3.05 -20.82 -7.17
C HIS A 110 4.50 -21.00 -6.69
N ASN A 111 5.46 -20.44 -7.40
CA ASN A 111 6.88 -20.52 -7.03
C ASN A 111 7.33 -19.36 -6.11
N GLU A 112 6.43 -18.53 -5.65
CA GLU A 112 6.68 -17.37 -4.78
C GLU A 112 5.93 -17.49 -3.43
N GLU A 113 5.85 -18.71 -2.87
CA GLU A 113 5.16 -18.96 -1.58
C GLU A 113 5.64 -18.04 -0.45
N HIS A 114 6.90 -17.62 -0.48
CA HIS A 114 7.45 -16.68 0.50
C HIS A 114 6.68 -15.34 0.55
N ARG A 115 6.05 -14.95 -0.55
CA ARG A 115 5.21 -13.72 -0.60
C ARG A 115 3.86 -13.88 0.10
N LEU A 116 3.51 -15.09 0.55
CA LEU A 116 2.36 -15.31 1.42
C LEU A 116 2.59 -14.81 2.86
N ASP A 117 3.81 -14.34 3.18
CA ASP A 117 4.13 -13.69 4.46
C ASP A 117 3.28 -12.41 4.71
N ILE A 118 2.72 -11.80 3.65
CA ILE A 118 1.72 -10.73 3.78
C ILE A 118 0.49 -11.16 4.59
N LEU A 119 0.11 -12.45 4.55
CA LEU A 119 -1.01 -12.98 5.31
C LEU A 119 -0.71 -13.06 6.81
N ASP A 120 0.56 -13.31 7.19
CA ASP A 120 1.00 -13.26 8.59
C ASP A 120 0.82 -11.85 9.17
N VAL A 121 1.11 -10.85 8.36
CA VAL A 121 0.87 -9.45 8.71
C VAL A 121 -0.62 -9.16 8.78
N ALA A 122 -1.40 -9.56 7.78
CA ALA A 122 -2.85 -9.33 7.75
C ALA A 122 -3.53 -9.91 8.99
N VAL A 123 -3.22 -11.16 9.36
CA VAL A 123 -3.78 -11.83 10.55
C VAL A 123 -3.40 -11.10 11.83
N LYS A 124 -2.19 -10.58 11.94
CA LYS A 124 -1.74 -9.81 13.11
C LYS A 124 -2.59 -8.55 13.36
N TYR A 125 -3.04 -7.90 12.31
CA TYR A 125 -3.91 -6.71 12.39
C TYR A 125 -5.40 -7.07 12.48
N ASN A 126 -5.74 -8.33 12.26
CA ASN A 126 -7.05 -8.93 12.52
C ASN A 126 -8.24 -8.16 11.94
N PRO A 127 -8.28 -7.91 10.62
CA PRO A 127 -9.45 -7.29 9.98
C PRO A 127 -10.69 -8.20 10.14
N GLU A 128 -11.89 -7.65 9.99
CA GLU A 128 -13.13 -8.44 10.01
C GLU A 128 -13.25 -9.35 8.77
N VAL A 129 -12.71 -8.90 7.63
CA VAL A 129 -12.80 -9.62 6.36
C VAL A 129 -11.46 -9.63 5.63
N ILE A 130 -11.07 -10.80 5.13
CA ILE A 130 -10.01 -10.94 4.12
C ILE A 130 -10.63 -11.45 2.82
N VAL A 131 -10.54 -10.67 1.76
CA VAL A 131 -10.96 -11.04 0.40
C VAL A 131 -9.73 -11.44 -0.39
N LEU A 132 -9.69 -12.66 -0.90
CA LEU A 132 -8.60 -13.20 -1.71
C LEU A 132 -8.99 -13.21 -3.19
N PHE A 133 -8.09 -12.77 -4.05
CA PHE A 133 -8.26 -12.81 -5.50
C PHE A 133 -6.96 -13.23 -6.21
N PRO A 134 -7.04 -13.83 -7.41
CA PRO A 134 -5.87 -14.12 -8.23
C PRO A 134 -5.11 -12.83 -8.57
N GLY A 135 -3.89 -12.68 -8.03
CA GLY A 135 -3.04 -11.52 -8.31
C GLY A 135 -2.13 -11.75 -9.51
N LEU A 136 -1.13 -12.63 -9.35
CA LEU A 136 -0.19 -13.02 -10.42
C LEU A 136 -0.56 -14.38 -11.03
N GLU A 137 -1.05 -15.29 -10.21
CA GLU A 137 -1.59 -16.59 -10.55
C GLU A 137 -2.72 -16.93 -9.60
N ASP A 138 -3.54 -17.92 -9.96
CA ASP A 138 -4.57 -18.42 -9.05
C ASP A 138 -3.94 -19.35 -8.00
N THR A 139 -3.54 -18.76 -6.90
CA THR A 139 -3.01 -19.43 -5.71
C THR A 139 -3.87 -19.16 -4.47
N VAL A 140 -5.15 -18.88 -4.69
CA VAL A 140 -6.12 -18.58 -3.62
C VAL A 140 -6.21 -19.72 -2.60
N ASP A 141 -6.20 -20.97 -3.04
CA ASP A 141 -6.22 -22.14 -2.15
C ASP A 141 -5.01 -22.18 -1.20
N MET A 142 -3.82 -21.81 -1.69
CA MET A 142 -2.62 -21.71 -0.85
C MET A 142 -2.76 -20.61 0.20
N ALA A 143 -3.36 -19.48 -0.17
CA ALA A 143 -3.61 -18.37 0.74
C ALA A 143 -4.64 -18.75 1.82
N ILE A 144 -5.74 -19.43 1.45
CA ILE A 144 -6.73 -19.97 2.41
C ILE A 144 -6.06 -20.93 3.39
N TYR A 145 -5.25 -21.86 2.86
CA TYR A 145 -4.52 -22.81 3.71
C TYR A 145 -3.62 -22.08 4.71
N ARG A 146 -2.88 -21.05 4.25
CA ARG A 146 -2.03 -20.22 5.13
C ARG A 146 -2.84 -19.53 6.21
N LEU A 147 -3.95 -18.86 5.88
CA LEU A 147 -4.83 -18.20 6.85
C LEU A 147 -5.37 -19.16 7.91
N ASN A 148 -5.76 -20.38 7.50
CA ASN A 148 -6.21 -21.41 8.42
C ASN A 148 -5.09 -21.86 9.37
N LEU A 149 -3.86 -22.04 8.88
CA LEU A 149 -2.70 -22.37 9.72
C LEU A 149 -2.39 -21.27 10.73
N LEU A 150 -2.58 -20.00 10.35
CA LEU A 150 -2.38 -18.85 11.22
C LEU A 150 -3.52 -18.65 12.23
N GLY A 151 -4.61 -19.42 12.12
CA GLY A 151 -5.76 -19.33 13.01
C GLY A 151 -6.59 -18.07 12.83
N TYR A 152 -6.62 -17.51 11.61
CA TYR A 152 -7.48 -16.36 11.33
C TYR A 152 -8.95 -16.72 11.57
N SER A 153 -9.64 -15.91 12.36
CA SER A 153 -11.01 -16.15 12.80
C SER A 153 -12.06 -15.24 12.14
N GLY A 154 -11.62 -14.27 11.33
CA GLY A 154 -12.51 -13.40 10.56
C GLY A 154 -13.08 -14.11 9.32
N ASN A 155 -13.83 -13.38 8.52
CA ASN A 155 -14.41 -13.89 7.29
C ASN A 155 -13.37 -13.96 6.17
N ILE A 156 -13.30 -15.12 5.49
CA ILE A 156 -12.50 -15.30 4.27
C ILE A 156 -13.46 -15.39 3.09
N ILE A 157 -13.30 -14.50 2.13
CA ILE A 157 -14.07 -14.45 0.89
C ILE A 157 -13.11 -14.63 -0.28
N THR A 158 -13.53 -15.34 -1.32
CA THR A 158 -12.77 -15.50 -2.55
C THR A 158 -13.54 -14.93 -3.71
N VAL A 159 -12.86 -14.23 -4.59
CA VAL A 159 -13.42 -13.63 -5.81
C VAL A 159 -12.49 -13.92 -6.99
N ASN A 160 -13.06 -14.04 -8.17
CA ASN A 160 -12.33 -14.43 -9.38
C ASN A 160 -12.45 -13.40 -10.50
N SER A 161 -13.16 -12.32 -10.29
CA SER A 161 -13.34 -11.27 -11.28
C SER A 161 -13.23 -9.88 -10.66
N LEU A 162 -12.89 -8.92 -11.51
CA LEU A 162 -12.84 -7.52 -11.14
C LEU A 162 -14.23 -7.00 -10.72
N ASP A 163 -15.29 -7.47 -11.38
CA ASP A 163 -16.67 -7.07 -11.07
C ASP A 163 -17.07 -7.50 -9.65
N GLU A 164 -16.73 -8.74 -9.23
CA GLU A 164 -16.96 -9.21 -7.86
C GLU A 164 -16.19 -8.38 -6.83
N ILE A 165 -14.95 -7.96 -7.13
CA ILE A 165 -14.20 -7.06 -6.26
C ILE A 165 -14.94 -5.74 -6.09
N ILE A 166 -15.42 -5.14 -7.17
CA ILE A 166 -16.13 -3.85 -7.14
C ILE A 166 -17.48 -3.98 -6.42
N GLU A 167 -18.20 -5.08 -6.59
CA GLU A 167 -19.44 -5.35 -5.87
C GLU A 167 -19.22 -5.41 -4.35
N LEU A 168 -18.18 -6.14 -3.89
CA LEU A 168 -17.84 -6.20 -2.47
C LEU A 168 -17.35 -4.84 -1.92
N VAL A 169 -16.60 -4.07 -2.70
CA VAL A 169 -16.23 -2.71 -2.30
C VAL A 169 -17.47 -1.84 -2.11
N ALA A 170 -18.46 -1.95 -3.00
CA ALA A 170 -19.73 -1.23 -2.86
C ALA A 170 -20.53 -1.70 -1.64
N GLU A 171 -20.56 -3.01 -1.37
CA GLU A 171 -21.20 -3.59 -0.18
C GLU A 171 -20.56 -3.06 1.11
N TYR A 172 -19.22 -3.03 1.19
CA TYR A 172 -18.50 -2.57 2.37
C TYR A 172 -18.27 -1.06 2.40
N SER A 173 -18.79 -0.29 1.46
CA SER A 173 -18.63 1.17 1.40
C SER A 173 -19.34 1.94 2.53
N HIS A 174 -20.03 1.25 3.42
CA HIS A 174 -20.62 1.79 4.64
C HIS A 174 -19.67 1.73 5.84
N GLU A 175 -18.63 0.93 5.74
CA GLU A 175 -17.57 0.81 6.76
C GLU A 175 -16.56 1.97 6.64
N ASP A 176 -15.61 2.06 7.59
CA ASP A 176 -14.69 3.21 7.63
C ASP A 176 -13.58 3.11 6.58
N ALA A 177 -12.92 1.97 6.45
CA ALA A 177 -11.79 1.81 5.56
C ALA A 177 -11.64 0.41 4.96
N ILE A 178 -11.26 0.36 3.68
CA ILE A 178 -10.96 -0.84 2.91
C ILE A 178 -9.58 -0.68 2.28
N LEU A 179 -8.74 -1.71 2.37
CA LEU A 179 -7.46 -1.78 1.66
C LEU A 179 -7.52 -2.83 0.56
N ILE A 180 -7.10 -2.48 -0.63
CA ILE A 180 -6.97 -3.36 -1.79
C ILE A 180 -5.51 -3.36 -2.23
N GLY A 181 -4.86 -4.52 -2.18
CA GLY A 181 -3.44 -4.63 -2.47
C GLY A 181 -2.96 -6.06 -2.70
N GLY A 182 -1.74 -6.34 -2.28
CA GLY A 182 -1.12 -7.64 -2.47
C GLY A 182 -0.34 -7.74 -3.79
N ASN A 183 -0.29 -8.93 -4.36
CA ASN A 183 0.40 -9.21 -5.61
C ASN A 183 -0.50 -8.94 -6.83
N GLY A 184 0.09 -8.80 -8.02
CA GLY A 184 -0.67 -8.54 -9.26
C GLY A 184 -0.82 -7.06 -9.59
N GLN A 185 0.29 -6.40 -9.91
CA GLN A 185 0.28 -4.95 -10.18
C GLN A 185 -0.71 -4.54 -11.27
N GLU A 186 -0.82 -5.30 -12.36
CA GLU A 186 -1.75 -4.99 -13.47
C GLU A 186 -3.20 -5.02 -12.98
N THR A 187 -3.59 -6.08 -12.27
CA THR A 187 -4.93 -6.19 -11.66
C THR A 187 -5.21 -5.04 -10.70
N ILE A 188 -4.22 -4.66 -9.87
CA ILE A 188 -4.37 -3.55 -8.91
C ILE A 188 -4.57 -2.22 -9.65
N ILE A 189 -3.87 -1.98 -10.77
CA ILE A 189 -4.05 -0.78 -11.59
C ILE A 189 -5.47 -0.74 -12.18
N GLU A 190 -5.98 -1.85 -12.70
CA GLU A 190 -7.35 -1.92 -13.22
C GLU A 190 -8.40 -1.66 -12.12
N ILE A 191 -8.20 -2.23 -10.93
CA ILE A 191 -9.06 -1.96 -9.77
C ILE A 191 -9.00 -0.47 -9.41
N GLN A 192 -7.80 0.09 -9.34
CA GLN A 192 -7.58 1.50 -9.01
C GLN A 192 -8.31 2.44 -9.97
N GLU A 193 -8.23 2.17 -11.27
CA GLU A 193 -8.95 2.95 -12.29
C GLU A 193 -10.46 2.87 -12.11
N ARG A 194 -11.02 1.68 -11.89
CA ARG A 194 -12.46 1.50 -11.66
C ARG A 194 -12.93 2.21 -10.39
N ILE A 195 -12.20 2.09 -9.29
CA ILE A 195 -12.52 2.75 -8.03
C ILE A 195 -12.49 4.28 -8.20
N ARG A 196 -11.48 4.81 -8.89
CA ARG A 196 -11.37 6.24 -9.21
C ARG A 196 -12.60 6.74 -9.95
N LEU A 197 -13.01 6.04 -11.04
CA LEU A 197 -14.18 6.42 -11.83
C LEU A 197 -15.49 6.38 -11.03
N ILE A 198 -15.62 5.48 -10.07
CA ILE A 198 -16.79 5.43 -9.17
C ILE A 198 -16.74 6.59 -8.19
N SER A 199 -15.60 6.85 -7.57
CA SER A 199 -15.42 7.96 -6.63
C SER A 199 -15.73 9.32 -7.29
N GLU A 200 -15.25 9.56 -8.51
CA GLU A 200 -15.50 10.78 -9.28
C GLU A 200 -16.98 11.00 -9.62
N LYS A 201 -17.76 9.92 -9.79
CA LYS A 201 -19.21 10.02 -10.07
C LYS A 201 -20.05 10.29 -8.83
N LEU A 202 -19.51 10.00 -7.65
CA LEU A 202 -20.21 10.18 -6.37
C LEU A 202 -19.82 11.50 -5.68
N SER A 203 -18.77 12.16 -6.15
CA SER A 203 -18.28 13.46 -5.67
C SER A 203 -19.03 14.62 -6.33
#